data_e7a3dc74727bd2e9eb82f5edc24f30fe
#
_entry.id   e7a3dc74727bd2e9eb82f5edc24f30fe
#
_cell.length_a   1.000
_cell.length_b   1.000
_cell.length_c   1.000
_cell.angle_alpha   90.00
_cell.angle_beta   90.00
_cell.angle_gamma   90.00
#
_symmetry.space_group_name_H-M   'P 1'
#
loop_
_entity.id
_entity.type
_entity.pdbx_description
1 polymer ?
#
loop_
_entity_poly.entity_id
_entity_poly.type
_entity_poly.pdbx_seq_one_letter_code
_entity_poly.pdbx_strand_id
1 'polypeptide(L)'
;MRDHETPRRHFFWVAVLYFAEGLPYGLFSDVIPVQWRQEGVSLAAIGTLSLLGLAWTLKFLWAPAVDALRHHRRWMAGADLSMAAMALLLSTQRAADPLAWAAVSIFTLCSATNDIAIDGYTIDLLPQSEMGFANGLRIGFYRVGLLAAGLVLASSATGLGWSGAYVLAAAILSLNAILCLRAPVEPVPDAGPTLKAGTELRLILRNPAALALIALLAIAALKLVAPTLHWQLSPIFTDGLLVLAVLALLLASGRQRPALAALSRGPLFGALMEMMSRPGMVPVLLFILTFKLAETAMGFMVKPFWVDAGFSAAQIGLVSVNIGIGLSIAGGLAGGWMTDRLGVYRALWILGLVQALPNLVYAAAAFFMPHAAHPGHGERLLVYAASATESFASGVGTSAFLAFLMAIVDKQRSATEFALLSSAFAFSRSIAGWASGIGAQYLGYPHYFLLTFGLAFPAYLFLPSVRRMLQRESAQERAAPG
;
A
#
# COMPACT_ATOMS: atom_id res chain seq x y z
N MET A 1 12.19 -31.22 27.52
CA MET A 1 10.87 -30.73 27.92
C MET A 1 10.56 -29.54 27.00
N ARG A 2 9.75 -29.70 25.96
CA ARG A 2 9.26 -28.57 25.15
C ARG A 2 8.10 -27.99 25.95
N ASP A 3 8.30 -26.76 26.45
CA ASP A 3 7.21 -25.99 27.05
C ASP A 3 6.14 -25.78 25.97
N HIS A 4 5.02 -26.47 26.09
CA HIS A 4 3.80 -26.18 25.35
C HIS A 4 3.31 -24.80 25.82
N GLU A 5 3.90 -23.74 25.27
CA GLU A 5 3.33 -22.40 25.41
C GLU A 5 1.90 -22.45 24.85
N THR A 6 0.95 -22.03 25.69
CA THR A 6 -0.48 -22.13 25.34
C THR A 6 -0.77 -21.32 24.05
N PRO A 7 -1.62 -21.80 23.11
CA PRO A 7 -1.99 -21.13 21.86
C PRO A 7 -2.37 -19.65 22.05
N ARG A 8 -2.99 -19.32 23.19
CA ARG A 8 -3.38 -17.94 23.54
C ARG A 8 -2.22 -16.97 23.62
N ARG A 9 -1.02 -17.43 23.95
CA ARG A 9 0.17 -16.58 24.08
C ARG A 9 0.74 -16.19 22.71
N HIS A 10 0.67 -17.08 21.72
CA HIS A 10 1.09 -16.80 20.35
C HIS A 10 0.18 -15.75 19.69
N PHE A 11 -1.14 -15.84 19.86
CA PHE A 11 -2.09 -14.88 19.32
C PHE A 11 -1.94 -13.47 19.89
N PHE A 12 -1.55 -13.34 21.15
CA PHE A 12 -1.21 -12.05 21.74
C PHE A 12 -0.05 -11.38 20.97
N TRP A 13 0.99 -12.15 20.66
CA TRP A 13 2.14 -11.62 19.90
C TRP A 13 1.75 -11.26 18.46
N VAL A 14 0.96 -12.08 17.79
CA VAL A 14 0.42 -11.73 16.46
C VAL A 14 -0.32 -10.40 16.52
N ALA A 15 -1.18 -10.19 17.51
CA ALA A 15 -1.91 -8.94 17.67
C ALA A 15 -0.98 -7.72 17.84
N VAL A 16 0.03 -7.83 18.73
CA VAL A 16 1.01 -6.76 18.98
C VAL A 16 1.81 -6.43 17.70
N LEU A 17 2.26 -7.45 16.97
CA LEU A 17 3.09 -7.27 15.80
C LEU A 17 2.33 -6.63 14.64
N TYR A 18 1.07 -7.03 14.40
CA TYR A 18 0.28 -6.39 13.34
C TYR A 18 -0.23 -4.99 13.73
N PHE A 19 -0.34 -4.67 15.01
CA PHE A 19 -0.46 -3.28 15.45
C PHE A 19 0.79 -2.47 15.06
N ALA A 20 1.98 -3.03 15.27
CA ALA A 20 3.26 -2.42 14.90
C ALA A 20 3.43 -2.24 13.38
N GLU A 21 2.76 -3.04 12.54
CA GLU A 21 2.70 -2.87 11.09
C GLU A 21 1.75 -1.73 10.67
N GLY A 22 0.58 -1.63 11.32
CA GLY A 22 -0.46 -0.66 10.95
C GLY A 22 -0.13 0.79 11.31
N LEU A 23 0.48 1.03 12.46
CA LEU A 23 0.80 2.37 12.93
C LEU A 23 1.73 3.15 11.98
N PRO A 24 2.88 2.62 11.52
CA PRO A 24 3.76 3.32 10.58
C PRO A 24 3.06 3.66 9.26
N TYR A 25 2.26 2.75 8.75
CA TYR A 25 1.50 3.02 7.52
C TYR A 25 0.50 4.17 7.72
N GLY A 26 -0.20 4.24 8.86
CA GLY A 26 -1.09 5.35 9.19
C GLY A 26 -0.35 6.67 9.39
N LEU A 27 0.85 6.65 9.98
CA LEU A 27 1.69 7.86 10.07
C LEU A 27 2.05 8.38 8.68
N PHE A 28 2.43 7.48 7.77
CA PHE A 28 2.77 7.84 6.39
C PHE A 28 1.56 8.33 5.58
N SER A 29 0.41 7.66 5.68
CA SER A 29 -0.75 7.95 4.82
C SER A 29 -1.64 9.09 5.32
N ASP A 30 -1.66 9.33 6.63
CA ASP A 30 -2.61 10.26 7.23
C ASP A 30 -1.93 11.43 7.97
N VAL A 31 -0.87 11.18 8.75
CA VAL A 31 -0.25 12.20 9.59
C VAL A 31 0.64 13.14 8.78
N ILE A 32 1.59 12.58 8.03
CA ILE A 32 2.56 13.34 7.25
C ILE A 32 1.89 14.24 6.19
N PRO A 33 0.94 13.76 5.36
CA PRO A 33 0.28 14.60 4.37
C PRO A 33 -0.53 15.76 4.98
N VAL A 34 -1.15 15.53 6.14
CA VAL A 34 -1.91 16.59 6.84
C VAL A 34 -0.99 17.66 7.35
N GLN A 35 0.12 17.31 8.04
CA GLN A 35 1.11 18.28 8.48
C GLN A 35 1.66 19.09 7.30
N TRP A 36 2.13 18.39 6.28
CA TRP A 36 2.76 19.05 5.13
C TRP A 36 1.78 19.99 4.44
N ARG A 37 0.49 19.63 4.35
CA ARG A 37 -0.51 20.54 3.79
C ARG A 37 -0.78 21.74 4.67
N GLN A 38 -0.84 21.57 5.99
CA GLN A 38 -0.99 22.68 6.93
C GLN A 38 0.20 23.66 6.90
N GLU A 39 1.40 23.15 6.61
CA GLU A 39 2.61 23.98 6.42
C GLU A 39 2.73 24.56 5.00
N GLY A 40 1.70 24.40 4.14
CA GLY A 40 1.62 25.03 2.83
C GLY A 40 2.32 24.29 1.70
N VAL A 41 2.72 23.02 1.90
CA VAL A 41 3.34 22.19 0.85
C VAL A 41 2.35 21.99 -0.30
N SER A 42 2.85 22.08 -1.55
CA SER A 42 2.04 21.91 -2.75
C SER A 42 1.41 20.54 -2.86
N LEU A 43 0.21 20.45 -3.46
CA LEU A 43 -0.48 19.17 -3.67
C LEU A 43 0.34 18.20 -4.51
N ALA A 44 1.08 18.71 -5.51
CA ALA A 44 1.98 17.90 -6.33
C ALA A 44 3.09 17.24 -5.48
N ALA A 45 3.71 17.98 -4.57
CA ALA A 45 4.73 17.44 -3.67
C ALA A 45 4.14 16.41 -2.68
N ILE A 46 2.93 16.66 -2.14
CA ILE A 46 2.21 15.69 -1.30
C ILE A 46 1.85 14.44 -2.10
N GLY A 47 1.38 14.59 -3.34
CA GLY A 47 1.15 13.46 -4.23
C GLY A 47 2.42 12.63 -4.46
N THR A 48 3.59 13.29 -4.56
CA THR A 48 4.90 12.63 -4.73
C THR A 48 5.26 11.75 -3.53
N LEU A 49 4.81 12.07 -2.30
CA LEU A 49 4.98 11.17 -1.14
C LEU A 49 4.48 9.76 -1.42
N SER A 50 3.38 9.62 -2.20
CA SER A 50 2.82 8.30 -2.50
C SER A 50 3.79 7.36 -3.22
N LEU A 51 4.79 7.89 -3.94
CA LEU A 51 5.83 7.08 -4.58
C LEU A 51 6.75 6.40 -3.57
N LEU A 52 6.91 6.96 -2.36
CA LEU A 52 7.62 6.29 -1.28
C LEU A 52 6.88 5.02 -0.83
N GLY A 53 5.57 4.94 -1.09
CA GLY A 53 4.77 3.73 -0.93
C GLY A 53 5.21 2.55 -1.81
N LEU A 54 6.02 2.79 -2.84
CA LEU A 54 6.66 1.73 -3.62
C LEU A 54 7.58 0.84 -2.78
N ALA A 55 8.06 1.30 -1.62
CA ALA A 55 8.80 0.46 -0.69
C ALA A 55 8.00 -0.80 -0.31
N TRP A 56 6.70 -0.67 0.03
CA TRP A 56 5.85 -1.82 0.34
C TRP A 56 5.53 -2.70 -0.86
N THR A 57 5.48 -2.11 -2.06
CA THR A 57 5.27 -2.87 -3.30
C THR A 57 6.50 -3.67 -3.69
N LEU A 58 7.68 -3.08 -3.53
CA LEU A 58 8.96 -3.64 -3.97
C LEU A 58 9.68 -4.43 -2.87
N LYS A 59 9.08 -4.56 -1.67
CA LYS A 59 9.70 -5.24 -0.52
C LYS A 59 10.17 -6.68 -0.82
N PHE A 60 9.54 -7.34 -1.80
CA PHE A 60 9.95 -8.67 -2.25
C PHE A 60 11.39 -8.71 -2.80
N LEU A 61 11.95 -7.59 -3.24
CA LEU A 61 13.32 -7.52 -3.76
C LEU A 61 14.38 -7.77 -2.67
N TRP A 62 14.11 -7.37 -1.43
CA TRP A 62 15.05 -7.55 -0.31
C TRP A 62 14.54 -8.51 0.77
N ALA A 63 13.32 -9.02 0.67
CA ALA A 63 12.80 -10.04 1.58
C ALA A 63 13.76 -11.25 1.74
N PRO A 64 14.42 -11.76 0.67
CA PRO A 64 15.40 -12.83 0.82
C PRO A 64 16.59 -12.49 1.74
N ALA A 65 16.93 -11.21 1.91
CA ALA A 65 18.01 -10.82 2.84
C ALA A 65 17.55 -10.94 4.30
N VAL A 66 16.29 -10.59 4.58
CA VAL A 66 15.69 -10.76 5.91
C VAL A 66 15.62 -12.25 6.25
N ASP A 67 15.14 -13.09 5.32
CA ASP A 67 15.03 -14.54 5.50
C ASP A 67 16.40 -15.21 5.67
N ALA A 68 17.43 -14.77 4.91
CA ALA A 68 18.76 -15.35 4.97
C ALA A 68 19.48 -15.07 6.30
N LEU A 69 19.29 -13.87 6.86
CA LEU A 69 19.90 -13.48 8.12
C LEU A 69 19.11 -14.02 9.33
N ARG A 70 17.87 -14.45 9.13
CA ARG A 70 16.95 -14.91 10.20
C ARG A 70 17.00 -13.94 11.39
N HIS A 71 16.56 -14.23 12.54
CA HIS A 71 16.46 -13.30 13.66
C HIS A 71 15.39 -12.21 13.45
N HIS A 72 14.19 -12.62 13.01
CA HIS A 72 13.07 -11.70 12.70
C HIS A 72 12.83 -10.68 13.82
N ARG A 73 12.92 -11.07 15.09
CA ARG A 73 12.77 -10.16 16.25
C ARG A 73 13.75 -9.00 16.25
N ARG A 74 15.01 -9.23 15.81
CA ARG A 74 16.03 -8.16 15.73
C ARG A 74 15.76 -7.24 14.56
N TRP A 75 15.28 -7.80 13.44
CA TRP A 75 14.84 -7.01 12.28
C TRP A 75 13.67 -6.10 12.65
N MET A 76 12.61 -6.64 13.29
CA MET A 76 11.45 -5.88 13.76
C MET A 76 11.86 -4.77 14.72
N ALA A 77 12.62 -5.09 15.77
CA ALA A 77 13.07 -4.10 16.75
C ALA A 77 13.98 -3.03 16.14
N GLY A 78 14.91 -3.42 15.22
CA GLY A 78 15.77 -2.50 14.51
C GLY A 78 14.99 -1.57 13.58
N ALA A 79 14.00 -2.07 12.87
CA ALA A 79 13.12 -1.29 12.02
C ALA A 79 12.29 -0.30 12.84
N ASP A 80 11.65 -0.75 13.93
CA ASP A 80 10.85 0.11 14.82
C ASP A 80 11.69 1.22 15.46
N LEU A 81 12.92 0.91 15.95
CA LEU A 81 13.84 1.92 16.49
C LEU A 81 14.30 2.92 15.41
N SER A 82 14.56 2.44 14.20
CA SER A 82 14.91 3.31 13.09
C SER A 82 13.75 4.23 12.71
N MET A 83 12.52 3.70 12.67
CA MET A 83 11.32 4.51 12.46
C MET A 83 11.09 5.51 13.59
N ALA A 84 11.32 5.13 14.85
CA ALA A 84 11.24 6.04 15.98
C ALA A 84 12.27 7.18 15.88
N ALA A 85 13.51 6.87 15.48
CA ALA A 85 14.53 7.89 15.24
C ALA A 85 14.12 8.85 14.10
N MET A 86 13.54 8.33 13.00
CA MET A 86 13.03 9.17 11.91
C MET A 86 11.83 10.02 12.35
N ALA A 87 10.94 9.50 13.20
CA ALA A 87 9.85 10.28 13.77
C ALA A 87 10.38 11.41 14.68
N LEU A 88 11.39 11.14 15.52
CA LEU A 88 12.07 12.18 16.30
C LEU A 88 12.76 13.23 15.41
N LEU A 89 13.36 12.81 14.30
CA LEU A 89 13.94 13.75 13.35
C LEU A 89 12.84 14.62 12.73
N LEU A 90 11.72 14.05 12.30
CA LEU A 90 10.57 14.79 11.76
C LEU A 90 9.98 15.78 12.77
N SER A 91 10.06 15.50 14.07
CA SER A 91 9.58 16.42 15.12
C SER A 91 10.31 17.78 15.14
N THR A 92 11.49 17.85 14.53
CA THR A 92 12.36 19.04 14.50
C THR A 92 12.48 19.67 13.11
N GLN A 93 11.97 18.98 12.06
CA GLN A 93 12.09 19.43 10.68
C GLN A 93 10.82 20.16 10.22
N ARG A 94 11.00 21.06 9.27
CA ARG A 94 9.88 21.66 8.53
C ARG A 94 9.41 20.70 7.44
N ALA A 95 8.14 20.78 7.10
CA ALA A 95 7.56 20.02 6.02
C ALA A 95 8.31 20.24 4.69
N ALA A 96 8.52 19.16 3.96
CA ALA A 96 9.19 19.14 2.65
C ALA A 96 10.65 19.63 2.62
N ASP A 97 11.31 19.87 3.74
CA ASP A 97 12.76 20.07 3.76
C ASP A 97 13.47 18.80 3.24
N PRO A 98 14.64 18.93 2.60
CA PRO A 98 15.37 17.73 2.08
C PRO A 98 15.61 16.66 3.14
N LEU A 99 15.84 17.04 4.39
CA LEU A 99 16.04 16.13 5.50
C LEU A 99 14.72 15.44 5.92
N ALA A 100 13.58 16.14 5.82
CA ALA A 100 12.26 15.55 6.05
C ALA A 100 11.95 14.49 4.96
N TRP A 101 12.22 14.78 3.69
CA TRP A 101 12.11 13.80 2.60
C TRP A 101 12.96 12.56 2.84
N ALA A 102 14.22 12.75 3.23
CA ALA A 102 15.13 11.65 3.55
C ALA A 102 14.61 10.83 4.73
N ALA A 103 14.13 11.50 5.79
CA ALA A 103 13.56 10.83 6.96
C ALA A 103 12.33 9.99 6.61
N VAL A 104 11.39 10.53 5.83
CA VAL A 104 10.20 9.77 5.36
C VAL A 104 10.59 8.61 4.47
N SER A 105 11.60 8.79 3.59
CA SER A 105 12.09 7.70 2.72
C SER A 105 12.69 6.55 3.53
N ILE A 106 13.53 6.84 4.52
CA ILE A 106 14.10 5.83 5.42
C ILE A 106 12.99 5.19 6.26
N PHE A 107 12.05 5.98 6.76
CA PHE A 107 10.90 5.51 7.53
C PHE A 107 10.08 4.47 6.74
N THR A 108 9.74 4.75 5.48
CA THR A 108 8.97 3.83 4.63
C THR A 108 9.73 2.56 4.28
N LEU A 109 11.05 2.65 4.04
CA LEU A 109 11.91 1.46 3.84
C LEU A 109 11.97 0.58 5.09
N CYS A 110 12.12 1.19 6.27
CA CYS A 110 12.12 0.47 7.55
C CYS A 110 10.75 -0.17 7.81
N SER A 111 9.65 0.54 7.54
CA SER A 111 8.32 -0.02 7.69
C SER A 111 8.09 -1.22 6.76
N ALA A 112 8.44 -1.12 5.48
CA ALA A 112 8.35 -2.24 4.55
C ALA A 112 9.23 -3.43 4.95
N THR A 113 10.39 -3.18 5.58
CA THR A 113 11.27 -4.22 6.12
C THR A 113 10.66 -4.87 7.37
N ASN A 114 10.02 -4.07 8.22
CA ASN A 114 9.28 -4.56 9.39
C ASN A 114 8.16 -5.51 8.99
N ASP A 115 7.38 -5.16 7.96
CA ASP A 115 6.31 -6.03 7.42
C ASP A 115 6.86 -7.39 6.98
N ILE A 116 8.03 -7.43 6.28
CA ILE A 116 8.66 -8.69 5.88
C ILE A 116 9.00 -9.52 7.12
N ALA A 117 9.59 -8.90 8.13
CA ALA A 117 10.02 -9.58 9.32
C ALA A 117 8.83 -10.10 10.16
N ILE A 118 7.74 -9.33 10.26
CA ILE A 118 6.51 -9.72 10.96
C ILE A 118 5.83 -10.89 10.25
N ASP A 119 5.70 -10.82 8.92
CA ASP A 119 5.09 -11.87 8.12
C ASP A 119 5.89 -13.19 8.26
N GLY A 120 7.22 -13.13 8.11
CA GLY A 120 8.11 -14.28 8.27
C GLY A 120 8.04 -14.87 9.69
N TYR A 121 8.14 -14.02 10.71
CA TYR A 121 8.02 -14.44 12.10
C TYR A 121 6.68 -15.13 12.41
N THR A 122 5.58 -14.58 11.91
CA THR A 122 4.25 -15.14 12.14
C THR A 122 4.09 -16.52 11.53
N ILE A 123 4.64 -16.71 10.33
CA ILE A 123 4.65 -18.02 9.65
C ILE A 123 5.48 -19.04 10.42
N ASP A 124 6.65 -18.65 10.94
CA ASP A 124 7.53 -19.53 11.68
C ASP A 124 6.98 -19.86 13.08
N LEU A 125 6.23 -18.94 13.69
CA LEU A 125 5.69 -19.08 15.04
C LEU A 125 4.45 -19.99 15.11
N LEU A 126 3.59 -19.97 14.08
CA LEU A 126 2.27 -20.58 14.13
C LEU A 126 2.18 -21.87 13.30
N PRO A 127 1.50 -22.92 13.81
CA PRO A 127 1.17 -24.09 13.01
C PRO A 127 0.13 -23.72 11.95
N GLN A 128 0.14 -24.44 10.84
CA GLN A 128 -0.72 -24.20 9.68
C GLN A 128 -2.23 -24.22 10.03
N SER A 129 -2.63 -24.99 11.03
CA SER A 129 -4.01 -25.06 11.53
C SER A 129 -4.51 -23.78 12.21
N GLU A 130 -3.61 -22.89 12.68
CA GLU A 130 -3.93 -21.65 13.39
C GLU A 130 -3.84 -20.40 12.50
N MET A 131 -3.34 -20.54 11.27
CA MET A 131 -3.14 -19.43 10.33
C MET A 131 -4.44 -18.71 9.97
N GLY A 132 -5.58 -19.39 9.94
CA GLY A 132 -6.88 -18.76 9.64
C GLY A 132 -7.28 -17.72 10.68
N PHE A 133 -7.17 -18.07 11.97
CA PHE A 133 -7.46 -17.14 13.06
C PHE A 133 -6.41 -16.02 13.15
N ALA A 134 -5.14 -16.34 12.93
CA ALA A 134 -4.05 -15.37 12.88
C ALA A 134 -4.27 -14.31 11.79
N ASN A 135 -4.76 -14.69 10.62
CA ASN A 135 -5.11 -13.73 9.56
C ASN A 135 -6.26 -12.80 9.96
N GLY A 136 -7.22 -13.28 10.72
CA GLY A 136 -8.26 -12.43 11.31
C GLY A 136 -7.69 -11.39 12.28
N LEU A 137 -6.79 -11.81 13.17
CA LEU A 137 -6.08 -10.92 14.09
C LEU A 137 -5.20 -9.92 13.34
N ARG A 138 -4.49 -10.37 12.30
CA ARG A 138 -3.71 -9.52 11.41
C ARG A 138 -4.52 -8.33 10.91
N ILE A 139 -5.64 -8.60 10.25
CA ILE A 139 -6.51 -7.56 9.68
C ILE A 139 -7.05 -6.64 10.78
N GLY A 140 -7.48 -7.21 11.90
CA GLY A 140 -8.03 -6.45 13.02
C GLY A 140 -7.00 -5.50 13.66
N PHE A 141 -5.85 -6.03 14.07
CA PHE A 141 -4.84 -5.25 14.79
C PHE A 141 -4.04 -4.31 13.90
N TYR A 142 -3.86 -4.62 12.61
CA TYR A 142 -3.40 -3.64 11.63
C TYR A 142 -4.30 -2.39 11.62
N ARG A 143 -5.62 -2.56 11.66
CA ARG A 143 -6.56 -1.43 11.74
C ARG A 143 -6.51 -0.69 13.09
N VAL A 144 -6.23 -1.40 14.19
CA VAL A 144 -5.98 -0.76 15.49
C VAL A 144 -4.73 0.13 15.42
N GLY A 145 -3.68 -0.31 14.71
CA GLY A 145 -2.50 0.51 14.42
C GLY A 145 -2.85 1.79 13.62
N LEU A 146 -3.70 1.68 12.61
CA LEU A 146 -4.21 2.84 11.88
C LEU A 146 -5.00 3.80 12.78
N LEU A 147 -5.86 3.28 13.66
CA LEU A 147 -6.59 4.09 14.65
C LEU A 147 -5.63 4.84 15.57
N ALA A 148 -4.54 4.21 16.01
CA ALA A 148 -3.52 4.86 16.81
C ALA A 148 -2.84 6.01 16.06
N ALA A 149 -2.57 5.87 14.76
CA ALA A 149 -2.07 6.96 13.93
C ALA A 149 -3.07 8.13 13.84
N GLY A 150 -4.37 7.85 13.73
CA GLY A 150 -5.43 8.86 13.80
C GLY A 150 -5.46 9.62 15.15
N LEU A 151 -5.17 8.93 16.26
CA LEU A 151 -5.02 9.58 17.57
C LEU A 151 -3.74 10.41 17.67
N VAL A 152 -2.62 9.94 17.08
CA VAL A 152 -1.40 10.75 16.96
C VAL A 152 -1.68 12.01 16.15
N LEU A 153 -2.40 11.91 15.02
CA LEU A 153 -2.82 13.06 14.24
C LEU A 153 -3.68 14.03 15.08
N ALA A 154 -4.66 13.51 15.81
CA ALA A 154 -5.51 14.32 16.66
C ALA A 154 -4.73 15.04 17.78
N SER A 155 -3.68 14.40 18.30
CA SER A 155 -2.83 14.99 19.35
C SER A 155 -2.06 16.24 18.90
N SER A 156 -1.78 16.38 17.59
CA SER A 156 -1.09 17.55 17.05
C SER A 156 -1.91 18.84 17.19
N ALA A 157 -3.23 18.75 17.32
CA ALA A 157 -4.12 19.90 17.54
C ALA A 157 -4.23 20.30 19.01
N THR A 158 -3.57 19.60 19.93
CA THR A 158 -3.48 19.93 21.35
C THR A 158 -2.26 20.84 21.61
N GLY A 159 -2.02 21.17 22.87
CA GLY A 159 -0.80 21.92 23.27
C GLY A 159 0.52 21.20 22.94
N LEU A 160 0.49 19.94 22.53
CA LEU A 160 1.67 19.19 22.09
C LEU A 160 2.18 19.63 20.70
N GLY A 161 1.29 20.11 19.82
CA GLY A 161 1.62 20.48 18.44
C GLY A 161 2.18 19.30 17.61
N TRP A 162 2.74 19.60 16.46
CA TRP A 162 3.33 18.60 15.55
C TRP A 162 4.55 17.90 16.15
N SER A 163 5.43 18.65 16.82
CA SER A 163 6.60 18.07 17.51
C SER A 163 6.17 17.03 18.53
N GLY A 164 5.18 17.35 19.38
CA GLY A 164 4.67 16.40 20.37
C GLY A 164 4.00 15.18 19.76
N ALA A 165 3.28 15.34 18.63
CA ALA A 165 2.67 14.23 17.92
C ALA A 165 3.73 13.23 17.40
N TYR A 166 4.83 13.74 16.81
CA TYR A 166 5.92 12.86 16.37
C TYR A 166 6.70 12.22 17.53
N VAL A 167 6.90 12.94 18.64
CA VAL A 167 7.49 12.37 19.86
C VAL A 167 6.60 11.26 20.42
N LEU A 168 5.28 11.44 20.42
CA LEU A 168 4.33 10.39 20.81
C LEU A 168 4.44 9.18 19.88
N ALA A 169 4.48 9.39 18.55
CA ALA A 169 4.68 8.31 17.58
C ALA A 169 6.00 7.56 17.83
N ALA A 170 7.10 8.29 18.07
CA ALA A 170 8.40 7.71 18.37
C ALA A 170 8.39 6.90 19.67
N ALA A 171 7.67 7.37 20.70
CA ALA A 171 7.52 6.63 21.96
C ALA A 171 6.77 5.30 21.74
N ILE A 172 5.68 5.31 20.96
CA ILE A 172 4.92 4.10 20.63
C ILE A 172 5.79 3.12 19.83
N LEU A 173 6.51 3.58 18.80
CA LEU A 173 7.43 2.76 18.01
C LEU A 173 8.57 2.18 18.86
N SER A 174 9.12 2.96 19.78
CA SER A 174 10.15 2.48 20.71
C SER A 174 9.60 1.41 21.66
N LEU A 175 8.36 1.56 22.12
CA LEU A 175 7.68 0.54 22.92
C LEU A 175 7.46 -0.74 22.12
N ASN A 176 7.03 -0.61 20.83
CA ASN A 176 6.89 -1.76 19.94
C ASN A 176 8.24 -2.48 19.75
N ALA A 177 9.34 -1.77 19.57
CA ALA A 177 10.67 -2.36 19.46
C ALA A 177 11.02 -3.20 20.71
N ILE A 178 10.73 -2.69 21.91
CA ILE A 178 10.94 -3.42 23.17
C ILE A 178 10.07 -4.68 23.21
N LEU A 179 8.81 -4.59 22.78
CA LEU A 179 7.91 -5.73 22.74
C LEU A 179 8.38 -6.77 21.71
N CYS A 180 8.84 -6.37 20.54
CA CYS A 180 9.41 -7.27 19.53
C CYS A 180 10.60 -8.07 20.07
N LEU A 181 11.47 -7.46 20.87
CA LEU A 181 12.60 -8.16 21.51
C LEU A 181 12.14 -9.17 22.57
N ARG A 182 10.97 -8.96 23.17
CA ARG A 182 10.37 -9.86 24.19
C ARG A 182 9.49 -10.96 23.58
N ALA A 183 9.22 -10.91 22.28
CA ALA A 183 8.46 -11.94 21.58
C ALA A 183 9.15 -13.32 21.72
N PRO A 184 8.44 -14.45 21.69
CA PRO A 184 9.01 -15.78 21.73
C PRO A 184 10.11 -15.99 20.68
N VAL A 185 11.08 -16.83 20.98
CA VAL A 185 12.12 -17.17 20.00
C VAL A 185 11.48 -18.04 18.92
N GLU A 186 11.58 -17.62 17.67
CA GLU A 186 11.12 -18.42 16.55
C GLU A 186 11.84 -19.77 16.50
N PRO A 187 11.13 -20.88 16.22
CA PRO A 187 11.77 -22.14 15.92
C PRO A 187 12.68 -21.94 14.69
N VAL A 188 13.96 -22.34 14.79
CA VAL A 188 14.85 -22.32 13.64
C VAL A 188 14.46 -23.52 12.76
N PRO A 189 13.78 -23.35 11.63
CA PRO A 189 13.52 -24.44 10.72
C PRO A 189 14.88 -24.98 10.21
N ASP A 190 15.02 -26.30 10.12
CA ASP A 190 16.15 -26.89 9.41
C ASP A 190 16.28 -26.24 8.03
N ALA A 191 17.53 -25.97 7.63
CA ALA A 191 17.88 -25.21 6.43
C ALA A 191 17.24 -25.78 5.15
N GLY A 192 15.95 -25.54 5.01
CA GLY A 192 15.17 -25.80 3.81
C GLY A 192 15.43 -24.69 2.75
N PRO A 193 14.88 -24.82 1.55
CA PRO A 193 15.35 -24.23 0.30
C PRO A 193 15.25 -22.69 0.15
N THR A 194 15.53 -21.92 1.21
CA THR A 194 15.63 -20.46 1.22
C THR A 194 16.68 -19.88 0.25
N LEU A 195 17.59 -20.71 -0.26
CA LEU A 195 18.57 -20.34 -1.28
C LEU A 195 17.98 -20.03 -2.66
N LYS A 196 16.76 -20.47 -2.98
CA LYS A 196 16.19 -20.35 -4.33
C LYS A 196 15.79 -18.90 -4.69
N ALA A 197 15.12 -18.16 -3.82
CA ALA A 197 14.75 -16.77 -4.09
C ALA A 197 15.96 -15.83 -4.10
N GLY A 198 16.91 -16.03 -3.19
CA GLY A 198 18.17 -15.29 -3.21
C GLY A 198 19.04 -15.59 -4.44
N THR A 199 18.93 -16.79 -5.01
CA THR A 199 19.59 -17.14 -6.27
C THR A 199 18.93 -16.46 -7.46
N GLU A 200 17.60 -16.39 -7.51
CA GLU A 200 16.87 -15.62 -8.53
C GLU A 200 17.21 -14.13 -8.48
N LEU A 201 17.16 -13.51 -7.30
CA LEU A 201 17.54 -12.10 -7.14
C LEU A 201 18.98 -11.87 -7.59
N ARG A 202 19.91 -12.76 -7.25
CA ARG A 202 21.30 -12.67 -7.68
C ARG A 202 21.45 -12.84 -9.19
N LEU A 203 20.64 -13.69 -9.82
CA LEU A 203 20.60 -13.83 -11.28
C LEU A 203 20.03 -12.57 -11.95
N ILE A 204 18.97 -11.96 -11.38
CA ILE A 204 18.41 -10.68 -11.87
C ILE A 204 19.44 -9.57 -11.72
N LEU A 205 20.06 -9.41 -10.56
CA LEU A 205 21.07 -8.38 -10.31
C LEU A 205 22.38 -8.58 -11.08
N ARG A 206 22.66 -9.79 -11.56
CA ARG A 206 23.80 -10.09 -12.46
C ARG A 206 23.43 -9.98 -13.93
N ASN A 207 22.15 -9.84 -14.24
CA ASN A 207 21.67 -9.73 -15.61
C ASN A 207 21.77 -8.27 -16.09
N PRO A 208 22.65 -7.94 -17.04
CA PRO A 208 22.87 -6.58 -17.49
C PRO A 208 21.64 -5.95 -18.12
N ALA A 209 20.72 -6.72 -18.73
CA ALA A 209 19.47 -6.17 -19.27
C ALA A 209 18.45 -5.87 -18.15
N ALA A 210 18.38 -6.69 -17.11
CA ALA A 210 17.55 -6.38 -15.95
C ALA A 210 18.04 -5.11 -15.26
N LEU A 211 19.35 -4.97 -15.06
CA LEU A 211 19.95 -3.74 -14.51
C LEU A 211 19.71 -2.53 -15.40
N ALA A 212 19.85 -2.67 -16.72
CA ALA A 212 19.58 -1.59 -17.67
C ALA A 212 18.11 -1.19 -17.67
N LEU A 213 17.18 -2.14 -17.56
CA LEU A 213 15.74 -1.87 -17.43
C LEU A 213 15.40 -1.17 -16.12
N ILE A 214 15.97 -1.62 -15.00
CA ILE A 214 15.81 -0.98 -13.69
C ILE A 214 16.34 0.46 -13.73
N ALA A 215 17.54 0.66 -14.30
CA ALA A 215 18.12 1.99 -14.47
C ALA A 215 17.26 2.89 -15.36
N LEU A 216 16.74 2.37 -16.48
CA LEU A 216 15.85 3.08 -17.38
C LEU A 216 14.58 3.55 -16.65
N LEU A 217 13.94 2.65 -15.90
CA LEU A 217 12.73 2.96 -15.14
C LEU A 217 13.01 3.98 -14.02
N ALA A 218 14.16 3.84 -13.33
CA ALA A 218 14.55 4.77 -12.28
C ALA A 218 14.85 6.17 -12.84
N ILE A 219 15.52 6.29 -13.97
CA ILE A 219 15.81 7.58 -14.62
C ILE A 219 14.52 8.21 -15.14
N ALA A 220 13.64 7.42 -15.75
CA ALA A 220 12.34 7.89 -16.23
C ALA A 220 11.48 8.41 -15.06
N ALA A 221 11.42 7.67 -13.95
CA ALA A 221 10.71 8.08 -12.73
C ALA A 221 11.33 9.36 -12.14
N LEU A 222 12.66 9.45 -12.09
CA LEU A 222 13.36 10.65 -11.61
C LEU A 222 13.03 11.87 -12.47
N LYS A 223 13.07 11.75 -13.80
CA LYS A 223 12.70 12.86 -14.71
C LYS A 223 11.24 13.28 -14.57
N LEU A 224 10.34 12.35 -14.28
CA LEU A 224 8.92 12.61 -14.11
C LEU A 224 8.64 13.31 -12.75
N VAL A 225 9.38 12.96 -11.70
CA VAL A 225 9.16 13.44 -10.33
C VAL A 225 9.95 14.72 -10.03
N ALA A 226 11.15 14.88 -10.60
CA ALA A 226 12.01 16.03 -10.30
C ALA A 226 11.33 17.40 -10.46
N PRO A 227 10.52 17.66 -11.51
CA PRO A 227 9.81 18.94 -11.66
C PRO A 227 8.81 19.21 -10.54
N THR A 228 8.15 18.17 -10.01
CA THR A 228 7.17 18.32 -8.91
C THR A 228 7.83 18.66 -7.57
N LEU A 229 9.11 18.32 -7.44
CA LEU A 229 9.95 18.61 -6.26
C LEU A 229 10.84 19.85 -6.46
N HIS A 230 10.70 20.57 -7.58
CA HIS A 230 11.56 21.70 -7.96
C HIS A 230 13.06 21.36 -8.01
N TRP A 231 13.40 20.10 -8.24
CA TRP A 231 14.78 19.67 -8.40
C TRP A 231 15.33 20.07 -9.76
N GLN A 232 16.39 20.84 -9.77
CA GLN A 232 17.07 21.25 -11.00
C GLN A 232 18.05 20.17 -11.44
N LEU A 233 17.53 19.13 -12.09
CA LEU A 233 18.38 18.10 -12.72
C LEU A 233 18.85 18.58 -14.10
N SER A 234 20.15 18.45 -14.38
CA SER A 234 20.68 18.75 -15.70
C SER A 234 20.02 17.85 -16.76
N PRO A 235 19.30 18.40 -17.76
CA PRO A 235 18.66 17.61 -18.80
C PRO A 235 19.69 16.77 -19.57
N ILE A 236 20.87 17.33 -19.87
CA ILE A 236 21.95 16.64 -20.58
C ILE A 236 22.40 15.39 -19.84
N PHE A 237 22.55 15.49 -18.50
CA PHE A 237 22.98 14.36 -17.68
C PHE A 237 21.90 13.27 -17.61
N THR A 238 20.65 13.64 -17.39
CA THR A 238 19.54 12.67 -17.29
C THR A 238 19.22 12.03 -18.64
N ASP A 239 19.30 12.77 -19.74
CA ASP A 239 19.10 12.24 -21.09
C ASP A 239 20.26 11.35 -21.52
N GLY A 240 21.49 11.72 -21.17
CA GLY A 240 22.68 10.90 -21.39
C GLY A 240 22.58 9.54 -20.67
N LEU A 241 22.17 9.54 -19.40
CA LEU A 241 21.93 8.29 -18.65
C LEU A 241 20.82 7.45 -19.26
N LEU A 242 19.74 8.09 -19.74
CA LEU A 242 18.62 7.40 -20.40
C LEU A 242 19.11 6.69 -21.68
N VAL A 243 19.87 7.39 -22.52
CA VAL A 243 20.45 6.83 -23.75
C VAL A 243 21.40 5.67 -23.42
N LEU A 244 22.26 5.81 -22.41
CA LEU A 244 23.17 4.74 -21.96
C LEU A 244 22.40 3.52 -21.46
N ALA A 245 21.30 3.71 -20.70
CA ALA A 245 20.47 2.62 -20.20
C ALA A 245 19.76 1.90 -21.37
N VAL A 246 19.25 2.63 -22.38
CA VAL A 246 18.65 2.05 -23.59
C VAL A 246 19.69 1.27 -24.40
N LEU A 247 20.87 1.83 -24.62
CA LEU A 247 21.96 1.14 -25.32
C LEU A 247 22.40 -0.14 -24.58
N ALA A 248 22.55 -0.07 -23.26
CA ALA A 248 22.87 -1.23 -22.43
C ALA A 248 21.78 -2.31 -22.54
N LEU A 249 20.51 -1.93 -22.55
CA LEU A 249 19.37 -2.84 -22.73
C LEU A 249 19.41 -3.51 -24.12
N LEU A 250 19.65 -2.76 -25.18
CA LEU A 250 19.74 -3.28 -26.56
C LEU A 250 20.93 -4.23 -26.72
N LEU A 251 22.10 -3.89 -26.20
CA LEU A 251 23.31 -4.73 -26.25
C LEU A 251 23.17 -6.00 -25.41
N ALA A 252 22.47 -5.92 -24.31
CA ALA A 252 22.23 -7.04 -23.42
C ALA A 252 21.15 -8.01 -23.94
N SER A 253 20.14 -7.51 -24.66
CA SER A 253 18.98 -8.31 -25.11
C SER A 253 19.36 -9.47 -26.05
N GLY A 254 20.42 -9.32 -26.84
CA GLY A 254 20.88 -10.34 -27.80
C GLY A 254 21.55 -11.58 -27.16
N ARG A 255 21.96 -11.53 -25.89
CA ARG A 255 22.77 -12.57 -25.22
C ARG A 255 22.05 -13.44 -24.19
N GLN A 256 20.71 -13.38 -24.06
CA GLN A 256 20.02 -13.74 -22.81
C GLN A 256 19.14 -14.99 -22.82
N ARG A 257 19.08 -15.78 -23.88
CA ARG A 257 18.23 -16.97 -23.93
C ARG A 257 18.45 -17.99 -22.78
N PRO A 258 19.69 -18.30 -22.34
CA PRO A 258 19.91 -19.25 -21.23
C PRO A 258 19.51 -18.67 -19.85
N ALA A 259 19.68 -17.36 -19.63
CA ALA A 259 19.32 -16.73 -18.35
C ALA A 259 17.79 -16.64 -18.15
N LEU A 260 17.04 -16.35 -19.22
CA LEU A 260 15.56 -16.36 -19.19
C LEU A 260 15.02 -17.77 -18.92
N ALA A 261 15.62 -18.82 -19.49
CA ALA A 261 15.23 -20.20 -19.23
C ALA A 261 15.53 -20.65 -17.79
N ALA A 262 16.57 -20.11 -17.15
CA ALA A 262 16.85 -20.35 -15.74
C ALA A 262 15.87 -19.60 -14.82
N LEU A 263 15.52 -18.35 -15.15
CA LEU A 263 14.56 -17.53 -14.41
C LEU A 263 13.12 -18.09 -14.50
N SER A 264 12.73 -18.67 -15.64
CA SER A 264 11.41 -19.28 -15.80
C SER A 264 11.17 -20.50 -14.89
N ARG A 265 12.22 -21.08 -14.33
CA ARG A 265 12.15 -22.19 -13.36
C ARG A 265 12.15 -21.73 -11.91
N GLY A 266 12.32 -20.44 -11.67
CA GLY A 266 12.36 -19.87 -10.35
C GLY A 266 10.98 -19.66 -9.70
N PRO A 267 10.89 -19.58 -8.38
CA PRO A 267 9.62 -19.47 -7.68
C PRO A 267 8.86 -18.18 -7.99
N LEU A 268 9.54 -17.04 -8.18
CA LEU A 268 8.91 -15.74 -8.45
C LEU A 268 8.71 -15.50 -9.95
N PHE A 269 9.76 -15.59 -10.73
CA PHE A 269 9.73 -15.28 -12.16
C PHE A 269 8.99 -16.36 -12.95
N GLY A 270 9.13 -17.63 -12.54
CA GLY A 270 8.37 -18.73 -13.11
C GLY A 270 6.87 -18.59 -12.88
N ALA A 271 6.45 -18.23 -11.66
CA ALA A 271 5.05 -17.98 -11.34
C ALA A 271 4.48 -16.79 -12.14
N LEU A 272 5.26 -15.70 -12.26
CA LEU A 272 4.87 -14.53 -13.08
C LEU A 272 4.70 -14.91 -14.56
N MET A 273 5.66 -15.63 -15.14
CA MET A 273 5.59 -16.04 -16.54
C MET A 273 4.42 -16.99 -16.79
N GLU A 274 4.18 -17.95 -15.90
CA GLU A 274 3.06 -18.87 -15.97
C GLU A 274 1.72 -18.13 -15.86
N MET A 275 1.58 -17.23 -14.91
CA MET A 275 0.41 -16.36 -14.75
C MET A 275 0.17 -15.54 -16.02
N MET A 276 1.22 -14.92 -16.58
CA MET A 276 1.12 -14.12 -17.81
C MET A 276 0.79 -14.94 -19.06
N SER A 277 1.14 -16.22 -19.06
CA SER A 277 0.82 -17.14 -20.17
C SER A 277 -0.65 -17.56 -20.21
N ARG A 278 -1.41 -17.36 -19.13
CA ARG A 278 -2.85 -17.67 -19.09
C ARG A 278 -3.63 -16.83 -20.08
N PRO A 279 -4.47 -17.44 -20.95
CA PRO A 279 -5.24 -16.68 -21.94
C PRO A 279 -6.18 -15.67 -21.28
N GLY A 280 -6.03 -14.38 -21.61
CA GLY A 280 -6.83 -13.29 -21.07
C GLY A 280 -6.29 -12.67 -19.78
N MET A 281 -5.11 -13.04 -19.29
CA MET A 281 -4.49 -12.47 -18.08
C MET A 281 -4.15 -10.99 -18.26
N VAL A 282 -3.67 -10.55 -19.43
CA VAL A 282 -3.33 -9.14 -19.67
C VAL A 282 -4.54 -8.20 -19.46
N PRO A 283 -5.72 -8.42 -20.05
CA PRO A 283 -6.91 -7.62 -19.73
C PRO A 283 -7.33 -7.71 -18.26
N VAL A 284 -7.12 -8.86 -17.60
CA VAL A 284 -7.40 -9.02 -16.17
C VAL A 284 -6.44 -8.18 -15.31
N LEU A 285 -5.16 -8.14 -15.66
CA LEU A 285 -4.20 -7.25 -14.99
C LEU A 285 -4.54 -5.77 -15.20
N LEU A 286 -4.96 -5.38 -16.41
CA LEU A 286 -5.45 -4.02 -16.67
C LEU A 286 -6.70 -3.70 -15.83
N PHE A 287 -7.59 -4.67 -15.64
CA PHE A 287 -8.70 -4.54 -14.71
C PHE A 287 -8.21 -4.29 -13.28
N ILE A 288 -7.27 -5.09 -12.78
CA ILE A 288 -6.70 -4.97 -11.42
C ILE A 288 -6.07 -3.58 -11.22
N LEU A 289 -5.31 -3.10 -12.21
CA LEU A 289 -4.66 -1.80 -12.17
C LEU A 289 -5.65 -0.62 -12.19
N THR A 290 -6.81 -0.79 -12.82
CA THR A 290 -7.75 0.32 -13.04
C THR A 290 -8.98 0.30 -12.13
N PHE A 291 -9.38 -0.85 -11.59
CA PHE A 291 -10.63 -0.99 -10.82
C PHE A 291 -10.69 -0.12 -9.56
N LYS A 292 -9.58 0.03 -8.86
CA LYS A 292 -9.47 0.87 -7.67
C LYS A 292 -8.87 2.25 -7.96
N LEU A 293 -8.62 2.58 -9.24
CA LEU A 293 -7.91 3.79 -9.63
C LEU A 293 -8.64 5.07 -9.18
N ALA A 294 -9.95 5.12 -9.39
CA ALA A 294 -10.79 6.27 -9.02
C ALA A 294 -10.75 6.55 -7.51
N GLU A 295 -11.02 5.52 -6.71
CA GLU A 295 -11.00 5.60 -5.25
C GLU A 295 -9.62 5.98 -4.73
N THR A 296 -8.58 5.34 -5.27
CA THR A 296 -7.21 5.59 -4.83
C THR A 296 -6.75 7.01 -5.18
N ALA A 297 -7.00 7.46 -6.41
CA ALA A 297 -6.66 8.81 -6.85
C ALA A 297 -7.39 9.87 -6.00
N MET A 298 -8.68 9.69 -5.72
CA MET A 298 -9.42 10.58 -4.82
C MET A 298 -8.84 10.53 -3.41
N GLY A 299 -8.62 9.35 -2.86
CA GLY A 299 -8.22 9.14 -1.46
C GLY A 299 -6.95 9.88 -1.05
N PHE A 300 -5.96 10.00 -1.96
CA PHE A 300 -4.75 10.76 -1.69
C PHE A 300 -4.99 12.26 -1.52
N MET A 301 -6.04 12.80 -2.13
CA MET A 301 -6.36 14.23 -2.06
C MET A 301 -7.43 14.56 -1.03
N VAL A 302 -8.04 13.58 -0.40
CA VAL A 302 -9.05 13.78 0.66
C VAL A 302 -8.47 14.52 1.85
N LYS A 303 -7.34 14.08 2.40
CA LYS A 303 -6.75 14.73 3.58
C LYS A 303 -6.27 16.15 3.30
N PRO A 304 -5.53 16.43 2.20
CA PRO A 304 -5.21 17.79 1.79
C PRO A 304 -6.45 18.67 1.61
N PHE A 305 -7.52 18.13 1.01
CA PHE A 305 -8.79 18.86 0.87
C PHE A 305 -9.38 19.27 2.23
N TRP A 306 -9.40 18.37 3.22
CA TRP A 306 -9.88 18.69 4.56
C TRP A 306 -9.09 19.82 5.20
N VAL A 307 -7.76 19.83 5.02
CA VAL A 307 -6.90 20.91 5.52
C VAL A 307 -7.25 22.23 4.85
N ASP A 308 -7.35 22.24 3.52
CA ASP A 308 -7.67 23.44 2.73
C ASP A 308 -9.10 23.95 2.99
N ALA A 309 -10.00 23.05 3.36
CA ALA A 309 -11.37 23.35 3.78
C ALA A 309 -11.46 23.88 5.25
N GLY A 310 -10.32 24.06 5.93
CA GLY A 310 -10.25 24.66 7.26
C GLY A 310 -10.57 23.72 8.43
N PHE A 311 -10.51 22.40 8.22
CA PHE A 311 -10.65 21.43 9.32
C PHE A 311 -9.36 21.27 10.11
N SER A 312 -9.48 21.16 11.43
CA SER A 312 -8.34 20.90 12.30
C SER A 312 -7.82 19.47 12.17
N ALA A 313 -6.53 19.26 12.50
CA ALA A 313 -5.93 17.92 12.54
C ALA A 313 -6.70 16.98 13.48
N ALA A 314 -7.28 17.47 14.57
CA ALA A 314 -8.14 16.68 15.47
C ALA A 314 -9.41 16.19 14.76
N GLN A 315 -10.10 17.05 14.01
CA GLN A 315 -11.29 16.67 13.25
C GLN A 315 -10.95 15.65 12.16
N ILE A 316 -9.83 15.84 11.46
CA ILE A 316 -9.35 14.91 10.44
C ILE A 316 -9.03 13.55 11.08
N GLY A 317 -8.24 13.54 12.16
CA GLY A 317 -7.86 12.30 12.85
C GLY A 317 -9.05 11.54 13.44
N LEU A 318 -9.98 12.24 14.10
CA LEU A 318 -11.13 11.59 14.74
C LEU A 318 -12.21 11.19 13.73
N VAL A 319 -12.57 12.06 12.80
CA VAL A 319 -13.70 11.82 11.88
C VAL A 319 -13.22 11.08 10.63
N SER A 320 -12.30 11.67 9.87
CA SER A 320 -11.90 11.11 8.58
C SER A 320 -11.08 9.83 8.74
N VAL A 321 -10.22 9.74 9.77
CA VAL A 321 -9.41 8.53 10.01
C VAL A 321 -10.19 7.54 10.89
N ASN A 322 -10.47 7.87 12.14
CA ASN A 322 -10.94 6.86 13.10
C ASN A 322 -12.38 6.40 12.83
N ILE A 323 -13.34 7.33 12.65
CA ILE A 323 -14.71 6.96 12.26
C ILE A 323 -14.70 6.33 10.87
N GLY A 324 -13.89 6.87 9.94
CA GLY A 324 -13.70 6.30 8.61
C GLY A 324 -13.27 4.84 8.63
N ILE A 325 -12.31 4.45 9.46
CA ILE A 325 -11.88 3.05 9.61
C ILE A 325 -13.03 2.19 10.11
N GLY A 326 -13.80 2.65 11.11
CA GLY A 326 -14.99 1.94 11.59
C GLY A 326 -16.02 1.70 10.49
N LEU A 327 -16.33 2.73 9.70
CA LEU A 327 -17.24 2.64 8.57
C LEU A 327 -16.72 1.75 7.45
N SER A 328 -15.41 1.77 7.18
CA SER A 328 -14.78 0.88 6.20
C SER A 328 -14.86 -0.59 6.62
N ILE A 329 -14.77 -0.89 7.92
CA ILE A 329 -15.00 -2.26 8.43
C ILE A 329 -16.45 -2.67 8.22
N ALA A 330 -17.40 -1.82 8.56
CA ALA A 330 -18.82 -2.09 8.34
C ALA A 330 -19.15 -2.27 6.85
N GLY A 331 -18.57 -1.42 5.99
CA GLY A 331 -18.67 -1.54 4.54
C GLY A 331 -18.06 -2.84 4.03
N GLY A 332 -16.91 -3.25 4.57
CA GLY A 332 -16.25 -4.50 4.24
C GLY A 332 -17.10 -5.73 4.53
N LEU A 333 -17.72 -5.77 5.71
CA LEU A 333 -18.65 -6.85 6.09
C LEU A 333 -19.90 -6.87 5.19
N ALA A 334 -20.50 -5.70 4.94
CA ALA A 334 -21.66 -5.57 4.05
C ALA A 334 -21.31 -5.98 2.62
N GLY A 335 -20.14 -5.54 2.10
CA GLY A 335 -19.65 -5.88 0.76
C GLY A 335 -19.34 -7.36 0.60
N GLY A 336 -18.74 -8.00 1.62
CA GLY A 336 -18.52 -9.44 1.65
C GLY A 336 -19.84 -10.21 1.56
N TRP A 337 -20.78 -9.90 2.44
CA TRP A 337 -22.10 -10.51 2.42
C TRP A 337 -22.85 -10.32 1.09
N MET A 338 -22.77 -9.12 0.49
CA MET A 338 -23.33 -8.86 -0.84
C MET A 338 -22.64 -9.67 -1.92
N THR A 339 -21.32 -9.81 -1.85
CA THR A 339 -20.52 -10.57 -2.82
C THR A 339 -20.89 -12.06 -2.80
N ASP A 340 -21.09 -12.63 -1.61
CA ASP A 340 -21.53 -14.01 -1.46
C ASP A 340 -22.92 -14.25 -2.08
N ARG A 341 -23.83 -13.27 -1.95
CA ARG A 341 -25.19 -13.38 -2.52
C ARG A 341 -25.26 -13.11 -4.02
N LEU A 342 -24.52 -12.14 -4.51
CA LEU A 342 -24.55 -11.72 -5.93
C LEU A 342 -23.66 -12.56 -6.82
N GLY A 343 -22.65 -13.21 -6.23
CA GLY A 343 -21.51 -13.80 -6.93
C GLY A 343 -20.50 -12.73 -7.35
N VAL A 344 -19.22 -13.12 -7.41
CA VAL A 344 -18.06 -12.20 -7.58
C VAL A 344 -18.23 -11.26 -8.79
N TYR A 345 -18.66 -11.78 -9.95
CA TYR A 345 -18.79 -10.97 -11.16
C TYR A 345 -19.82 -9.84 -11.03
N ARG A 346 -21.02 -10.16 -10.52
CA ARG A 346 -22.07 -9.14 -10.32
C ARG A 346 -21.69 -8.16 -9.22
N ALA A 347 -21.04 -8.65 -8.16
CA ALA A 347 -20.55 -7.82 -7.09
C ALA A 347 -19.54 -6.79 -7.61
N LEU A 348 -18.55 -7.18 -8.41
CA LEU A 348 -17.62 -6.24 -9.05
C LEU A 348 -18.33 -5.15 -9.85
N TRP A 349 -19.39 -5.52 -10.57
CA TRP A 349 -20.14 -4.57 -11.37
C TRP A 349 -20.91 -3.57 -10.52
N ILE A 350 -21.71 -4.04 -9.57
CA ILE A 350 -22.58 -3.22 -8.74
C ILE A 350 -21.79 -2.45 -7.67
N LEU A 351 -20.93 -3.15 -6.91
CA LEU A 351 -20.19 -2.55 -5.82
C LEU A 351 -19.05 -1.66 -6.32
N GLY A 352 -18.53 -1.93 -7.53
CA GLY A 352 -17.62 -1.04 -8.23
C GLY A 352 -18.25 0.31 -8.60
N LEU A 353 -19.55 0.36 -8.97
CA LEU A 353 -20.27 1.62 -9.16
C LEU A 353 -20.52 2.31 -7.82
N VAL A 354 -20.92 1.57 -6.78
CA VAL A 354 -21.14 2.12 -5.44
C VAL A 354 -19.88 2.80 -4.92
N GLN A 355 -18.71 2.21 -5.10
CA GLN A 355 -17.44 2.82 -4.65
C GLN A 355 -17.04 4.06 -5.44
N ALA A 356 -17.61 4.30 -6.64
CA ALA A 356 -17.35 5.51 -7.41
C ALA A 356 -18.19 6.72 -6.94
N LEU A 357 -19.35 6.49 -6.32
CA LEU A 357 -20.27 7.56 -5.91
C LEU A 357 -19.65 8.59 -4.96
N PRO A 358 -18.83 8.23 -3.97
CA PRO A 358 -18.18 9.20 -3.09
C PRO A 358 -17.35 10.27 -3.81
N ASN A 359 -16.81 9.95 -5.00
CA ASN A 359 -16.08 10.95 -5.80
C ASN A 359 -16.99 12.12 -6.18
N LEU A 360 -18.27 11.87 -6.50
CA LEU A 360 -19.24 12.91 -6.77
C LEU A 360 -19.65 13.68 -5.50
N VAL A 361 -19.74 12.99 -4.37
CA VAL A 361 -20.06 13.64 -3.09
C VAL A 361 -18.93 14.57 -2.68
N TYR A 362 -17.67 14.14 -2.83
CA TYR A 362 -16.52 15.01 -2.59
C TYR A 362 -16.39 16.15 -3.61
N ALA A 363 -16.71 15.90 -4.88
CA ALA A 363 -16.78 16.96 -5.89
C ALA A 363 -17.81 18.02 -5.53
N ALA A 364 -19.01 17.61 -5.10
CA ALA A 364 -20.05 18.51 -4.61
C ALA A 364 -19.61 19.25 -3.34
N ALA A 365 -19.03 18.53 -2.35
CA ALA A 365 -18.52 19.16 -1.14
C ALA A 365 -17.45 20.23 -1.48
N ALA A 366 -16.52 19.92 -2.37
CA ALA A 366 -15.48 20.85 -2.78
C ALA A 366 -16.03 22.05 -3.58
N PHE A 367 -17.13 21.86 -4.33
CA PHE A 367 -17.78 22.92 -5.09
C PHE A 367 -18.50 23.93 -4.16
N PHE A 368 -19.20 23.41 -3.13
CA PHE A 368 -19.96 24.25 -2.19
C PHE A 368 -19.13 24.81 -1.04
N MET A 369 -17.89 24.30 -0.83
CA MET A 369 -17.00 24.86 0.18
C MET A 369 -16.46 26.19 -0.29
N PRO A 370 -16.81 27.32 0.36
CA PRO A 370 -16.15 28.58 0.08
C PRO A 370 -14.69 28.49 0.52
N HIS A 371 -13.83 29.26 -0.15
CA HIS A 371 -12.41 29.40 0.20
C HIS A 371 -12.24 30.22 1.51
N ALA A 372 -13.16 30.08 2.43
CA ALA A 372 -13.24 30.80 3.70
C ALA A 372 -12.56 30.00 4.81
N ALA A 373 -11.85 30.69 5.67
CA ALA A 373 -11.04 30.11 6.75
C ALA A 373 -11.83 29.24 7.76
N HIS A 374 -13.15 29.28 7.76
CA HIS A 374 -14.01 28.52 8.69
C HIS A 374 -15.29 28.03 8.00
N PRO A 375 -15.46 26.73 7.78
CA PRO A 375 -16.67 26.18 7.19
C PRO A 375 -17.88 26.35 8.12
N GLY A 376 -19.03 26.70 7.55
CA GLY A 376 -20.30 26.75 8.25
C GLY A 376 -20.80 25.35 8.67
N HIS A 377 -21.89 25.31 9.46
CA HIS A 377 -22.40 24.03 9.98
C HIS A 377 -22.84 23.07 8.85
N GLY A 378 -23.54 23.57 7.85
CA GLY A 378 -24.00 22.77 6.70
C GLY A 378 -22.86 22.24 5.86
N GLU A 379 -21.82 23.03 5.63
CA GLU A 379 -20.64 22.67 4.89
C GLU A 379 -19.82 21.58 5.61
N ARG A 380 -19.69 21.68 6.94
CA ARG A 380 -19.05 20.62 7.76
C ARG A 380 -19.80 19.31 7.63
N LEU A 381 -21.13 19.33 7.72
CA LEU A 381 -21.96 18.12 7.57
C LEU A 381 -21.79 17.49 6.19
N LEU A 382 -21.67 18.29 5.13
CA LEU A 382 -21.46 17.78 3.78
C LEU A 382 -20.11 17.06 3.64
N VAL A 383 -19.04 17.61 4.20
CA VAL A 383 -17.71 16.97 4.19
C VAL A 383 -17.70 15.71 5.06
N TYR A 384 -18.35 15.72 6.23
CA TYR A 384 -18.49 14.53 7.07
C TYR A 384 -19.29 13.43 6.37
N ALA A 385 -20.38 13.78 5.67
CA ALA A 385 -21.16 12.84 4.88
C ALA A 385 -20.34 12.28 3.69
N ALA A 386 -19.55 13.13 3.03
CA ALA A 386 -18.62 12.69 1.97
C ALA A 386 -17.60 11.67 2.51
N SER A 387 -17.01 11.95 3.66
CA SER A 387 -16.02 11.04 4.30
C SER A 387 -16.69 9.73 4.76
N ALA A 388 -17.88 9.79 5.33
CA ALA A 388 -18.59 8.61 5.77
C ALA A 388 -18.98 7.71 4.59
N THR A 389 -19.50 8.29 3.51
CA THR A 389 -19.86 7.56 2.29
C THR A 389 -18.63 6.97 1.60
N GLU A 390 -17.51 7.71 1.55
CA GLU A 390 -16.25 7.25 0.99
C GLU A 390 -15.71 6.04 1.76
N SER A 391 -15.60 6.16 3.07
CA SER A 391 -15.05 5.10 3.90
C SER A 391 -15.89 3.82 3.85
N PHE A 392 -17.22 3.94 3.90
CA PHE A 392 -18.13 2.80 3.79
C PHE A 392 -18.05 2.15 2.39
N ALA A 393 -18.14 2.95 1.32
CA ALA A 393 -18.12 2.46 -0.06
C ALA A 393 -16.76 1.85 -0.43
N SER A 394 -15.67 2.40 0.10
CA SER A 394 -14.32 1.82 -0.01
C SER A 394 -14.27 0.41 0.55
N GLY A 395 -14.82 0.19 1.75
CA GLY A 395 -14.92 -1.14 2.34
C GLY A 395 -15.73 -2.12 1.48
N VAL A 396 -16.89 -1.66 1.00
CA VAL A 396 -17.79 -2.44 0.13
C VAL A 396 -17.07 -2.89 -1.15
N GLY A 397 -16.44 -1.96 -1.86
CA GLY A 397 -15.74 -2.26 -3.12
C GLY A 397 -14.49 -3.12 -2.92
N THR A 398 -13.77 -2.92 -1.80
CA THR A 398 -12.57 -3.70 -1.47
C THR A 398 -12.91 -5.17 -1.25
N SER A 399 -14.03 -5.49 -0.59
CA SER A 399 -14.44 -6.88 -0.36
C SER A 399 -14.69 -7.62 -1.66
N ALA A 400 -15.40 -7.02 -2.61
CA ALA A 400 -15.65 -7.63 -3.92
C ALA A 400 -14.34 -7.81 -4.72
N PHE A 401 -13.44 -6.84 -4.65
CA PHE A 401 -12.15 -6.89 -5.32
C PHE A 401 -11.24 -7.98 -4.75
N LEU A 402 -11.14 -8.10 -3.43
CA LEU A 402 -10.35 -9.15 -2.79
C LEU A 402 -10.93 -10.55 -3.07
N ALA A 403 -12.26 -10.71 -3.04
CA ALA A 403 -12.92 -11.95 -3.43
C ALA A 403 -12.57 -12.32 -4.89
N PHE A 404 -12.53 -11.36 -5.78
CA PHE A 404 -12.09 -11.57 -7.16
C PHE A 404 -10.64 -12.02 -7.25
N LEU A 405 -9.71 -11.32 -6.55
CA LEU A 405 -8.30 -11.72 -6.56
C LEU A 405 -8.11 -13.16 -6.06
N MET A 406 -8.83 -13.54 -4.99
CA MET A 406 -8.77 -14.90 -4.46
C MET A 406 -9.35 -15.94 -5.43
N ALA A 407 -10.39 -15.57 -6.21
CA ALA A 407 -11.05 -16.48 -7.13
C ALA A 407 -10.26 -16.79 -8.41
N ILE A 408 -9.24 -15.97 -8.76
CA ILE A 408 -8.42 -16.17 -9.96
C ILE A 408 -7.03 -16.75 -9.67
N VAL A 409 -6.72 -16.99 -8.42
CA VAL A 409 -5.40 -17.50 -7.98
C VAL A 409 -5.39 -19.02 -8.04
N ASP A 410 -4.33 -19.60 -8.62
CA ASP A 410 -4.12 -21.06 -8.61
C ASP A 410 -3.85 -21.56 -7.19
N LYS A 411 -4.64 -22.56 -6.77
CA LYS A 411 -4.53 -23.16 -5.43
C LYS A 411 -3.17 -23.78 -5.14
N GLN A 412 -2.44 -24.22 -6.18
CA GLN A 412 -1.12 -24.80 -6.02
C GLN A 412 -0.03 -23.77 -5.69
N ARG A 413 -0.24 -22.50 -6.06
CA ARG A 413 0.70 -21.38 -5.87
C ARG A 413 0.01 -20.14 -5.32
N SER A 414 -1.03 -20.33 -4.55
CA SER A 414 -1.93 -19.26 -4.11
C SER A 414 -1.23 -18.08 -3.46
N ALA A 415 -0.28 -18.31 -2.57
CA ALA A 415 0.44 -17.27 -1.87
C ALA A 415 1.27 -16.39 -2.83
N THR A 416 2.01 -17.00 -3.76
CA THR A 416 2.86 -16.27 -4.71
C THR A 416 2.03 -15.49 -5.72
N GLU A 417 0.97 -16.09 -6.29
CA GLU A 417 0.12 -15.40 -7.26
C GLU A 417 -0.67 -14.27 -6.62
N PHE A 418 -1.23 -14.48 -5.43
CA PHE A 418 -1.91 -13.43 -4.70
C PHE A 418 -0.97 -12.26 -4.37
N ALA A 419 0.27 -12.57 -3.97
CA ALA A 419 1.28 -11.54 -3.73
C ALA A 419 1.61 -10.74 -4.99
N LEU A 420 1.74 -11.39 -6.15
CA LEU A 420 1.98 -10.71 -7.42
C LEU A 420 0.82 -9.80 -7.83
N LEU A 421 -0.43 -10.29 -7.72
CA LEU A 421 -1.62 -9.52 -8.07
C LEU A 421 -1.84 -8.33 -7.11
N SER A 422 -1.63 -8.54 -5.83
CA SER A 422 -1.72 -7.47 -4.83
C SER A 422 -0.60 -6.43 -4.96
N SER A 423 0.61 -6.86 -5.36
CA SER A 423 1.72 -5.94 -5.68
C SER A 423 1.42 -5.10 -6.93
N ALA A 424 0.80 -5.68 -7.96
CA ALA A 424 0.35 -4.92 -9.13
C ALA A 424 -0.66 -3.84 -8.74
N PHE A 425 -1.62 -4.16 -7.87
CA PHE A 425 -2.55 -3.19 -7.32
C PHE A 425 -1.82 -2.10 -6.50
N ALA A 426 -0.92 -2.47 -5.61
CA ALA A 426 -0.16 -1.52 -4.80
C ALA A 426 0.71 -0.58 -5.66
N PHE A 427 1.26 -1.09 -6.77
CA PHE A 427 1.99 -0.28 -7.75
C PHE A 427 1.09 0.78 -8.39
N SER A 428 -0.10 0.38 -8.87
CA SER A 428 -1.06 1.33 -9.45
C SER A 428 -1.47 2.43 -8.46
N ARG A 429 -1.60 2.07 -7.19
CA ARG A 429 -1.90 3.00 -6.10
C ARG A 429 -0.83 4.10 -5.95
N SER A 430 0.44 3.74 -5.97
CA SER A 430 1.53 4.72 -5.83
C SER A 430 1.57 5.70 -7.02
N ILE A 431 1.36 5.21 -8.24
CA ILE A 431 1.29 6.05 -9.44
C ILE A 431 0.07 6.97 -9.40
N ALA A 432 -1.10 6.44 -9.02
CA ALA A 432 -2.32 7.22 -8.90
C ALA A 432 -2.17 8.34 -7.88
N GLY A 433 -1.54 8.06 -6.74
CA GLY A 433 -1.28 9.05 -5.70
C GLY A 433 -0.38 10.19 -6.18
N TRP A 434 0.69 9.87 -6.90
CA TRP A 434 1.56 10.89 -7.49
C TRP A 434 0.81 11.76 -8.52
N ALA A 435 0.11 11.14 -9.46
CA ALA A 435 -0.66 11.85 -10.48
C ALA A 435 -1.79 12.69 -9.86
N SER A 436 -2.35 12.25 -8.72
CA SER A 436 -3.44 12.93 -8.04
C SER A 436 -3.03 14.30 -7.50
N GLY A 437 -1.82 14.43 -6.96
CA GLY A 437 -1.30 15.71 -6.49
C GLY A 437 -1.18 16.75 -7.61
N ILE A 438 -0.68 16.31 -8.77
CA ILE A 438 -0.59 17.14 -9.97
C ILE A 438 -2.01 17.51 -10.46
N GLY A 439 -2.89 16.51 -10.59
CA GLY A 439 -4.25 16.72 -11.06
C GLY A 439 -5.03 17.70 -10.18
N ALA A 440 -4.98 17.54 -8.87
CA ALA A 440 -5.67 18.43 -7.93
C ALA A 440 -5.09 19.84 -7.93
N GLN A 441 -3.77 19.98 -8.10
CA GLN A 441 -3.11 21.29 -8.14
C GLN A 441 -3.53 22.11 -9.39
N TYR A 442 -3.67 21.49 -10.54
CA TYR A 442 -4.01 22.18 -11.79
C TYR A 442 -5.52 22.37 -11.99
N LEU A 443 -6.34 21.39 -11.60
CA LEU A 443 -7.79 21.40 -11.82
C LEU A 443 -8.58 22.03 -10.66
N GLY A 444 -7.97 22.12 -9.48
CA GLY A 444 -8.69 22.36 -8.23
C GLY A 444 -9.51 21.14 -7.78
N TYR A 445 -9.86 21.07 -6.50
CA TYR A 445 -10.55 19.92 -5.92
C TYR A 445 -11.88 19.54 -6.59
N PRO A 446 -12.79 20.51 -6.92
CA PRO A 446 -14.09 20.14 -7.49
C PRO A 446 -13.95 19.39 -8.82
N HIS A 447 -13.18 19.93 -9.77
CA HIS A 447 -12.98 19.30 -11.06
C HIS A 447 -12.11 18.06 -10.98
N TYR A 448 -11.15 18.04 -10.07
CA TYR A 448 -10.32 16.88 -9.83
C TYR A 448 -11.14 15.69 -9.31
N PHE A 449 -11.99 15.87 -8.29
CA PHE A 449 -12.85 14.81 -7.78
C PHE A 449 -13.90 14.34 -8.83
N LEU A 450 -14.38 15.25 -9.67
CA LEU A 450 -15.22 14.87 -10.81
C LEU A 450 -14.45 14.03 -11.82
N LEU A 451 -13.20 14.39 -12.12
CA LEU A 451 -12.31 13.59 -12.99
C LEU A 451 -12.10 12.19 -12.40
N THR A 452 -11.85 12.08 -11.09
CA THR A 452 -11.65 10.77 -10.45
C THR A 452 -12.89 9.88 -10.53
N PHE A 453 -14.11 10.44 -10.51
CA PHE A 453 -15.32 9.68 -10.81
C PHE A 453 -15.24 9.07 -12.23
N GLY A 454 -14.80 9.83 -13.22
CA GLY A 454 -14.61 9.34 -14.59
C GLY A 454 -13.60 8.19 -14.68
N LEU A 455 -12.56 8.20 -13.83
CA LEU A 455 -11.54 7.15 -13.79
C LEU A 455 -12.05 5.79 -13.28
N ALA A 456 -13.27 5.70 -12.75
CA ALA A 456 -13.88 4.43 -12.38
C ALA A 456 -14.29 3.58 -13.61
N PHE A 457 -14.62 4.21 -14.73
CA PHE A 457 -15.21 3.53 -15.87
C PHE A 457 -14.26 2.72 -16.76
N PRO A 458 -12.99 3.08 -16.97
CA PRO A 458 -12.06 2.29 -17.79
C PRO A 458 -11.97 0.82 -17.37
N ALA A 459 -12.08 0.50 -16.06
CA ALA A 459 -12.07 -0.87 -15.56
C ALA A 459 -13.21 -1.71 -16.15
N TYR A 460 -14.38 -1.11 -16.40
CA TYR A 460 -15.56 -1.79 -16.92
C TYR A 460 -15.37 -2.35 -18.32
N LEU A 461 -14.45 -1.79 -19.11
CA LEU A 461 -14.07 -2.31 -20.42
C LEU A 461 -13.46 -3.72 -20.34
N PHE A 462 -12.85 -4.05 -19.22
CA PHE A 462 -12.19 -5.34 -18.99
C PHE A 462 -13.07 -6.39 -18.30
N LEU A 463 -14.27 -6.01 -17.81
CA LEU A 463 -15.19 -6.95 -17.14
C LEU A 463 -15.58 -8.18 -17.99
N PRO A 464 -15.75 -8.11 -19.31
CA PRO A 464 -15.98 -9.31 -20.11
C PRO A 464 -14.84 -10.34 -20.03
N SER A 465 -13.59 -9.87 -19.90
CA SER A 465 -12.43 -10.75 -19.73
C SER A 465 -12.36 -11.34 -18.33
N VAL A 466 -12.70 -10.54 -17.31
CA VAL A 466 -12.87 -11.00 -15.92
C VAL A 466 -13.91 -12.12 -15.83
N ARG A 467 -15.07 -11.95 -16.49
CA ARG A 467 -16.12 -12.99 -16.53
C ARG A 467 -15.61 -14.30 -17.13
N ARG A 468 -14.90 -14.21 -18.25
CA ARG A 468 -14.32 -15.40 -18.92
C ARG A 468 -13.29 -16.09 -18.03
N MET A 469 -12.47 -15.34 -17.31
CA MET A 469 -11.49 -15.89 -16.37
C MET A 469 -12.19 -16.64 -15.23
N LEU A 470 -13.15 -16.01 -14.54
CA LEU A 470 -13.91 -16.62 -13.46
C LEU A 470 -14.67 -17.90 -13.90
N GLN A 471 -15.20 -17.94 -15.14
CA GLN A 471 -15.86 -19.12 -15.68
C GLN A 471 -14.88 -20.27 -15.94
N ARG A 472 -13.65 -19.97 -16.36
CA ARG A 472 -12.61 -21.00 -16.57
C ARG A 472 -12.16 -21.62 -15.25
N GLU A 473 -11.87 -20.78 -14.25
CA GLU A 473 -11.45 -21.25 -12.93
C GLU A 473 -12.53 -22.11 -12.28
N SER A 474 -13.80 -21.70 -12.34
CA SER A 474 -14.92 -22.49 -11.83
C SER A 474 -15.14 -23.80 -12.60
N ALA A 475 -14.81 -23.85 -13.89
CA ALA A 475 -14.87 -25.09 -14.68
C ALA A 475 -13.72 -26.06 -14.32
N GLN A 476 -12.53 -25.54 -14.08
CA GLN A 476 -11.37 -26.34 -13.63
C GLN A 476 -11.57 -26.92 -12.24
N GLU A 477 -12.14 -26.15 -11.29
CA GLU A 477 -12.50 -26.67 -9.97
C GLU A 477 -13.51 -27.84 -10.02
N ARG A 478 -14.50 -27.77 -10.91
CA ARG A 478 -15.48 -28.84 -11.09
C ARG A 478 -14.91 -30.07 -11.78
N ALA A 479 -13.86 -29.91 -12.57
CA ALA A 479 -13.22 -31.01 -13.30
C ALA A 479 -12.11 -31.72 -12.49
N ALA A 480 -11.65 -31.12 -11.39
CA ALA A 480 -10.66 -31.73 -10.50
C ALA A 480 -11.34 -32.87 -9.72
N PRO A 481 -10.82 -34.11 -9.80
CA PRO A 481 -11.34 -35.23 -9.00
C PRO A 481 -11.09 -34.90 -7.52
N GLY A 482 -12.16 -34.99 -6.70
CA GLY A 482 -12.14 -34.80 -5.25
C GLY A 482 -11.28 -35.82 -4.51
#